data_7cfdda3def37536d10623ee9c73d3271
#
_entry.id   7cfdda3def37536d10623ee9c73d3271
#
_cell.length_a   1.000
_cell.length_b   1.000
_cell.length_c   1.000
_cell.angle_alpha   90.00
_cell.angle_beta   90.00
_cell.angle_gamma   90.00
#
_symmetry.space_group_name_H-M   'P 1'
#
loop_
_entity.id
_entity.type
_entity.pdbx_description
1 polymer ?
#
loop_
_entity_poly.entity_id
_entity_poly.type
_entity_poly.pdbx_seq_one_letter_code
_entity_poly.pdbx_strand_id
1 'polypeptide(L)' 'MTKQEIQELKASLSIREVIGRYTKLNRVGRRWMGLCPFHGDRHPSLSVNEEKGSFVCYACGERGDVFAFVSKIEN' A
#
# COMPACT_ATOMS: atom_id res chain seq x y z
N MET A 1 6.61 -13.54 -4.29
CA MET A 1 5.23 -13.97 -4.57
C MET A 1 5.04 -14.31 -6.03
N THR A 2 4.25 -15.33 -6.31
CA THR A 2 3.87 -15.63 -7.68
C THR A 2 2.76 -14.69 -8.13
N LYS A 3 2.55 -14.60 -9.43
CA LYS A 3 1.50 -13.80 -10.01
C LYS A 3 0.12 -14.22 -9.50
N GLN A 4 -0.08 -15.53 -9.34
CA GLN A 4 -1.33 -16.07 -8.82
C GLN A 4 -1.57 -15.67 -7.37
N GLU A 5 -0.53 -15.71 -6.54
CA GLU A 5 -0.63 -15.29 -5.14
C GLU A 5 -1.01 -13.82 -5.02
N ILE A 6 -0.44 -12.98 -5.88
CA ILE A 6 -0.77 -11.55 -5.89
C ILE A 6 -2.22 -11.33 -6.27
N GLN A 7 -2.75 -12.08 -7.24
CA GLN A 7 -4.15 -11.98 -7.63
C GLN A 7 -5.09 -12.46 -6.52
N GLU A 8 -4.71 -13.50 -5.79
CA GLU A 8 -5.48 -13.98 -4.65
C GLU A 8 -5.54 -12.94 -3.54
N LEU A 9 -4.42 -12.29 -3.26
CA LEU A 9 -4.37 -11.20 -2.28
C LEU A 9 -5.28 -10.05 -2.71
N LYS A 10 -5.25 -9.71 -3.98
CA LYS A 10 -6.06 -8.63 -4.53
C LYS A 10 -7.55 -8.95 -4.44
N ALA A 11 -7.92 -10.22 -4.59
CA ALA A 11 -9.31 -10.65 -4.56
C ALA A 11 -9.84 -10.84 -3.13
N SER A 12 -9.00 -11.30 -2.20
CA SER A 12 -9.43 -11.71 -0.86
C SER A 12 -9.05 -10.75 0.26
N LEU A 13 -8.08 -9.85 0.05
CA LEU A 13 -7.64 -8.90 1.07
C LEU A 13 -7.76 -7.47 0.54
N SER A 14 -8.09 -6.54 1.45
CA SER A 14 -8.07 -5.13 1.11
C SER A 14 -6.62 -4.66 0.95
N ILE A 15 -6.42 -3.60 0.16
CA ILE A 15 -5.11 -3.00 0.01
C ILE A 15 -4.56 -2.52 1.36
N ARG A 16 -5.44 -2.05 2.24
CA ARG A 16 -5.07 -1.63 3.59
C ARG A 16 -4.46 -2.79 4.38
N GLU A 17 -5.05 -3.97 4.30
CA GLU A 17 -4.52 -5.13 5.01
C GLU A 17 -3.17 -5.57 4.45
N VAL A 18 -3.02 -5.55 3.16
CA VAL A 18 -1.75 -5.93 2.51
C VAL A 18 -0.65 -4.96 2.88
N ILE A 19 -0.89 -3.66 2.72
CA ILE A 19 0.11 -2.64 3.03
C ILE A 19 0.37 -2.58 4.54
N GLY A 20 -0.65 -2.83 5.36
CA GLY A 20 -0.52 -2.85 6.82
C GLY A 20 0.44 -3.89 7.35
N ARG A 21 0.81 -4.89 6.53
CA ARG A 21 1.83 -5.89 6.90
C ARG A 21 3.25 -5.34 6.80
N TYR A 22 3.43 -4.27 6.05
CA TYR A 22 4.75 -3.68 5.79
C TYR A 22 4.96 -2.37 6.53
N THR A 23 3.89 -1.64 6.79
CA THR A 23 3.96 -0.38 7.52
C THR A 23 2.68 -0.18 8.30
N LYS A 24 2.78 0.49 9.45
CA LYS A 24 1.62 0.78 10.28
C LYS A 24 0.78 1.87 9.61
N LEU A 25 -0.50 1.59 9.45
CA LEU A 25 -1.45 2.53 8.87
C LEU A 25 -2.39 3.06 9.95
N ASN A 26 -2.66 4.36 9.92
CA ASN A 26 -3.59 5.02 10.81
C ASN A 26 -4.68 5.67 9.97
N ARG A 27 -5.92 5.56 10.41
CA ARG A 27 -7.04 6.14 9.68
C ARG A 27 -7.05 7.67 9.82
N VAL A 28 -7.15 8.34 8.68
CA VAL A 28 -7.27 9.80 8.62
C VAL A 28 -8.40 10.10 7.64
N GLY A 29 -9.58 10.40 8.18
CA GLY A 29 -10.77 10.60 7.37
C GLY A 29 -11.17 9.32 6.65
N ARG A 30 -11.22 9.36 5.32
CA ARG A 30 -11.56 8.20 4.49
C ARG A 30 -10.33 7.45 3.98
N ARG A 31 -9.15 7.89 4.40
CA ARG A 31 -7.89 7.30 3.94
C ARG A 31 -7.11 6.71 5.10
N TRP A 32 -6.12 5.93 4.75
CA TRP A 32 -5.19 5.35 5.70
C TRP A 32 -3.81 5.92 5.39
N MET A 33 -3.13 6.42 6.40
CA MET A 33 -1.83 7.06 6.25
C MET A 33 -0.77 6.31 7.01
N GLY A 34 0.43 6.27 6.46
CA GLY A 34 1.55 5.61 7.11
C GLY A 34 2.88 6.02 6.49
N LEU A 35 3.95 5.45 7.04
CA LEU A 35 5.29 5.65 6.50
C LEU A 35 5.44 4.84 5.22
N CYS A 36 6.05 5.45 4.20
CA CYS A 36 6.28 4.76 2.94
C CYS A 36 7.41 3.74 3.07
N PRO A 37 7.16 2.45 2.78
CA PRO A 37 8.20 1.42 2.91
C PRO A 37 9.19 1.40 1.76
N PHE A 38 8.97 2.18 0.70
CA PHE A 38 9.86 2.23 -0.46
C PHE A 38 11.08 3.12 -0.24
N HIS A 39 11.03 3.98 0.76
CA HIS A 39 12.15 4.83 1.15
C HIS A 39 12.07 5.06 2.66
N GLY A 40 13.15 5.47 3.27
CA GLY A 40 13.19 5.68 4.72
C GLY A 40 12.41 6.92 5.15
N ASP A 41 11.09 6.82 5.15
CA ASP A 41 10.21 7.93 5.44
C ASP A 41 10.14 8.21 6.94
N ARG A 42 10.13 9.48 7.32
CA ARG A 42 10.01 9.91 8.72
C ARG A 42 8.64 10.50 9.02
N HIS A 43 7.88 10.80 7.99
CA HIS A 43 6.56 11.39 8.10
C HIS A 43 5.56 10.58 7.32
N PRO A 44 4.32 10.45 7.81
CA PRO A 44 3.30 9.71 7.07
C PRO A 44 3.00 10.38 5.73
N SER A 45 3.58 9.84 4.67
CA SER A 45 3.37 10.34 3.30
C SER A 45 2.67 9.34 2.40
N LEU A 46 2.53 8.08 2.86
CA LEU A 46 1.81 7.06 2.12
C LEU A 46 0.32 7.16 2.44
N SER A 47 -0.48 7.35 1.40
CA SER A 47 -1.93 7.42 1.51
C SER A 47 -2.56 6.21 0.83
N VAL A 48 -3.43 5.50 1.53
CA VAL A 48 -4.11 4.31 1.02
C VAL A 48 -5.60 4.61 0.93
N ASN A 49 -6.16 4.40 -0.26
CA ASN A 49 -7.61 4.51 -0.50
C ASN A 49 -8.19 3.11 -0.61
N GLU A 50 -8.83 2.65 0.46
CA GLU A 50 -9.39 1.30 0.53
C GLU A 50 -10.53 1.10 -0.44
N GLU A 51 -11.37 2.12 -0.65
CA GLU A 51 -12.51 2.04 -1.56
C GLU A 51 -12.08 1.83 -3.01
N LYS A 52 -11.04 2.54 -3.43
CA LYS A 52 -10.51 2.43 -4.78
C LYS A 52 -9.47 1.34 -4.93
N GLY A 53 -8.99 0.79 -3.82
CA GLY A 53 -7.92 -0.20 -3.84
C GLY A 53 -6.61 0.36 -4.36
N SER A 54 -6.31 1.61 -4.05
CA SER A 54 -5.13 2.28 -4.56
C SER A 54 -4.32 2.95 -3.45
N PHE A 55 -3.07 3.24 -3.73
CA PHE A 55 -2.19 3.96 -2.83
C PHE A 55 -1.41 5.02 -3.59
N VAL A 56 -0.91 6.00 -2.86
CA VAL A 56 0.01 7.00 -3.38
C VAL A 56 0.93 7.45 -2.26
N CYS A 57 2.22 7.57 -2.57
CA CYS A 57 3.19 8.17 -1.67
C CYS A 57 3.51 9.58 -2.14
N TYR A 58 3.15 10.58 -1.36
CA TYR A 58 3.34 11.99 -1.72
C TYR A 58 4.81 12.40 -1.66
N ALA A 59 5.65 11.65 -0.97
CA ALA A 59 7.08 11.97 -0.86
C ALA A 59 7.89 11.47 -2.06
N CYS A 60 7.65 10.23 -2.50
CA CYS A 60 8.43 9.64 -3.59
C CYS A 60 7.64 9.49 -4.90
N GLY A 61 6.35 9.78 -4.88
CA GLY A 61 5.52 9.71 -6.10
C GLY A 61 5.07 8.33 -6.52
N GLU A 62 5.41 7.30 -5.75
CA GLU A 62 4.97 5.95 -6.05
C GLU A 62 3.47 5.81 -5.83
N ARG A 63 2.81 5.16 -6.77
CA ARG A 63 1.36 4.96 -6.70
C ARG A 63 0.95 3.71 -7.50
N GLY A 64 -0.24 3.23 -7.23
CA GLY A 64 -0.78 2.08 -7.94
C GLY A 64 -1.81 1.34 -7.11
N ASP A 65 -2.06 0.09 -7.49
CA ASP A 65 -2.96 -0.80 -6.76
C ASP A 65 -2.15 -1.78 -5.89
N VAL A 66 -2.85 -2.76 -5.29
CA VAL A 66 -2.18 -3.74 -4.44
C VAL A 66 -1.14 -4.56 -5.20
N PHE A 67 -1.40 -4.85 -6.48
CA PHE A 67 -0.46 -5.56 -7.33
C PHE A 67 0.83 -4.77 -7.51
N ALA A 68 0.71 -3.48 -7.82
CA ALA A 68 1.87 -2.60 -7.99
C ALA A 68 2.66 -2.48 -6.68
N PHE A 69 1.97 -2.38 -5.56
CA PHE A 69 2.62 -2.29 -4.25
C PHE A 69 3.44 -3.54 -3.95
N VAL A 70 2.83 -4.72 -4.08
CA VAL A 70 3.52 -5.98 -3.77
C VAL A 70 4.68 -6.22 -4.74
N SER A 71 4.49 -5.93 -6.01
CA SER A 71 5.57 -6.08 -7.00
C SER A 71 6.78 -5.21 -6.64
N LYS A 72 6.54 -4.00 -6.17
CA LYS A 72 7.61 -3.09 -5.79
C LYS A 72 8.32 -3.52 -4.51
N ILE A 73 7.57 -4.00 -3.53
CA ILE A 73 8.12 -4.47 -2.25
C ILE A 73 8.98 -5.73 -2.45
N GLU A 74 8.49 -6.65 -3.28
CA GLU A 74 9.15 -7.94 -3.51
C GLU A 74 10.33 -7.86 -4.48
N ASN A 75 10.44 -6.78 -5.19
CA ASN A 75 11.47 -6.64 -6.23
C ASN A 75 12.84 -6.30 -5.65
#